data_a81b080741a11aa7758e4c52bc26ceb3
#
_entry.id   a81b080741a11aa7758e4c52bc26ceb3
#
_cell.length_a   1.000
_cell.length_b   1.000
_cell.length_c   1.000
_cell.angle_alpha   90.00
_cell.angle_beta   90.00
_cell.angle_gamma   90.00
#
_symmetry.space_group_name_H-M   'P 1'
#
loop_
_entity.id
_entity.type
_entity.pdbx_description
1 polymer ?
#
loop_
_entity_poly.entity_id
_entity_poly.type
_entity_poly.pdbx_seq_one_letter_code
_entity_poly.pdbx_strand_id
1 'polypeptide(L)'
;YGIRPLCFGTQKQDDGTLDYLVSSESVTMPALEFDLVRDIAPGEAVFISCDREMFCEQCAENPQLTPCAFEYVYFARPDSVIDGISVYGARLRLGEYLADEVAKQLDLSEIDCVMPIPDSARPAAQQLAQKLGITYREGFIKNRYVGRTFIMPGQQTRKKSVRQKLNAMPVEFEGK
;
A
#
# COMPACT_ATOMS: atom_id res chain seq x y z
N TYR A 1 -17.34 9.12 5.52
CA TYR A 1 -17.23 7.90 4.68
C TYR A 1 -15.94 7.09 4.91
N GLY A 2 -14.96 7.55 5.69
CA GLY A 2 -13.72 6.80 5.95
C GLY A 2 -12.99 6.33 4.67
N ILE A 3 -12.99 7.14 3.61
CA ILE A 3 -12.36 6.78 2.33
C ILE A 3 -10.84 6.69 2.46
N ARG A 4 -10.26 7.64 3.20
CA ARG A 4 -8.83 7.67 3.52
C ARG A 4 -8.62 7.17 4.96
N PRO A 5 -7.64 6.30 5.18
CA PRO A 5 -7.37 5.80 6.53
C PRO A 5 -6.78 6.90 7.42
N LEU A 6 -7.08 6.79 8.70
CA LEU A 6 -6.49 7.60 9.75
C LEU A 6 -6.45 6.77 11.03
N CYS A 7 -5.35 6.74 11.72
CA CYS A 7 -5.17 6.03 12.98
C CYS A 7 -4.44 6.91 14.00
N PHE A 8 -4.50 6.55 15.26
CA PHE A 8 -3.70 7.21 16.27
C PHE A 8 -3.03 6.21 17.23
N GLY A 9 -1.94 6.67 17.78
CA GLY A 9 -1.16 5.97 18.79
C GLY A 9 -0.79 6.87 19.95
N THR A 10 -0.30 6.25 21.01
CA THR A 10 0.14 6.93 22.21
C THR A 10 1.56 6.49 22.58
N GLN A 11 2.28 7.41 23.25
CA GLN A 11 3.57 7.09 23.87
C GLN A 11 3.53 7.60 25.30
N LYS A 12 3.85 6.75 26.26
CA LYS A 12 3.93 7.13 27.67
C LYS A 12 5.29 7.75 27.97
N GLN A 13 5.28 8.92 28.55
CA GLN A 13 6.49 9.63 28.98
C GLN A 13 6.90 9.21 30.39
N ASP A 14 8.15 9.54 30.79
CA ASP A 14 8.71 9.21 32.11
C ASP A 14 7.93 9.88 33.28
N ASP A 15 7.32 11.03 33.01
CA ASP A 15 6.46 11.75 33.97
C ASP A 15 5.04 11.17 34.10
N GLY A 16 4.74 10.11 33.34
CA GLY A 16 3.45 9.43 33.32
C GLY A 16 2.43 10.07 32.37
N THR A 17 2.75 11.18 31.70
CA THR A 17 1.90 11.80 30.68
C THR A 17 1.89 10.99 29.40
N LEU A 18 0.87 11.24 28.53
CA LEU A 18 0.77 10.63 27.21
C LEU A 18 1.05 11.66 26.12
N ASP A 19 1.88 11.28 25.18
CA ASP A 19 1.96 11.93 23.88
C ASP A 19 1.10 11.20 22.87
N TYR A 20 0.57 11.92 21.87
CA TYR A 20 -0.33 11.40 20.86
C TYR A 20 0.24 11.61 19.46
N LEU A 21 0.11 10.61 18.62
CA LEU A 21 0.47 10.65 17.21
C LEU A 21 -0.74 10.25 16.37
N VAL A 22 -1.13 11.12 15.42
CA VAL A 22 -2.16 10.82 14.42
C VAL A 22 -1.50 10.67 13.06
N SER A 23 -1.82 9.59 12.35
CA SER A 23 -1.21 9.28 11.06
C SER A 23 -2.21 8.62 10.11
N SER A 24 -1.94 8.73 8.80
CA SER A 24 -2.68 8.01 7.78
C SER A 24 -2.28 6.53 7.65
N GLU A 25 -1.16 6.12 8.26
CA GLU A 25 -0.67 4.75 8.20
C GLU A 25 -0.12 4.29 9.55
N SER A 26 -0.49 3.08 9.98
CA SER A 26 -0.08 2.49 11.25
C SER A 26 1.43 2.26 11.36
N VAL A 27 2.12 2.11 10.24
CA VAL A 27 3.59 1.90 10.19
C VAL A 27 4.40 3.06 10.77
N THR A 28 3.82 4.25 10.89
CA THR A 28 4.49 5.40 11.53
C THR A 28 4.60 5.23 13.05
N MET A 29 3.70 4.45 13.66
CA MET A 29 3.67 4.27 15.11
C MET A 29 4.97 3.61 15.62
N PRO A 30 5.34 2.38 15.21
CA PRO A 30 6.57 1.76 15.68
C PRO A 30 7.84 2.50 15.24
N ALA A 31 7.81 3.22 14.11
CA ALA A 31 8.95 4.00 13.64
C ALA A 31 9.28 5.19 14.56
N LEU A 32 8.30 5.67 15.31
CA LEU A 32 8.41 6.81 16.25
C LEU A 32 8.20 6.36 17.71
N GLU A 33 8.23 5.06 17.99
CA GLU A 33 8.08 4.47 19.32
C GLU A 33 6.72 4.74 19.98
N PHE A 34 5.65 4.86 19.15
CA PHE A 34 4.28 4.94 19.62
C PHE A 34 3.59 3.59 19.55
N ASP A 35 2.74 3.30 20.51
CA ASP A 35 1.83 2.16 20.47
C ASP A 35 0.56 2.53 19.69
N LEU A 36 0.22 1.73 18.68
CA LEU A 36 -1.03 1.90 17.95
C LEU A 36 -2.23 1.62 18.86
N VAL A 37 -3.13 2.60 19.00
CA VAL A 37 -4.35 2.43 19.79
C VAL A 37 -5.47 1.88 18.92
N ARG A 38 -5.84 2.60 17.83
CA ARG A 38 -6.89 2.17 16.88
C ARG A 38 -6.94 3.06 15.63
N ASP A 39 -7.70 2.60 14.67
CA ASP A 39 -8.13 3.45 13.56
C ASP A 39 -9.21 4.45 14.04
N ILE A 40 -9.26 5.63 13.40
CA ILE A 40 -10.27 6.66 13.65
C ILE A 40 -11.48 6.34 12.79
N ALA A 41 -12.66 6.30 13.41
CA ALA A 41 -13.90 5.93 12.73
C ALA A 41 -14.33 6.96 11.67
N PRO A 42 -15.10 6.55 10.64
CA PRO A 42 -15.67 7.50 9.68
C PRO A 42 -16.52 8.57 10.38
N GLY A 43 -16.24 9.85 10.09
CA GLY A 43 -16.96 10.98 10.68
C GLY A 43 -16.66 11.25 12.17
N GLU A 44 -15.67 10.59 12.72
CA GLU A 44 -15.13 10.87 14.05
C GLU A 44 -14.15 12.06 13.99
N ALA A 45 -14.22 12.94 14.96
CA ALA A 45 -13.24 13.99 15.21
C ALA A 45 -12.37 13.62 16.39
N VAL A 46 -11.07 13.88 16.27
CA VAL A 46 -10.11 13.75 17.36
C VAL A 46 -9.54 15.13 17.65
N PHE A 47 -9.61 15.54 18.90
CA PHE A 47 -9.06 16.78 19.38
C PHE A 47 -8.06 16.51 20.50
N ILE A 48 -6.89 17.11 20.41
CA ILE A 48 -5.84 17.01 21.42
C ILE A 48 -5.59 18.44 21.96
N SER A 49 -5.80 18.64 23.24
CA SER A 49 -5.59 19.93 23.92
C SER A 49 -4.11 20.22 24.14
N CYS A 50 -3.79 21.48 24.47
CA CYS A 50 -2.44 21.87 24.88
C CYS A 50 -2.01 21.21 26.20
N ASP A 51 -2.98 20.77 27.01
CA ASP A 51 -2.76 20.09 28.30
C ASP A 51 -2.61 18.54 28.08
N ARG A 52 -2.45 18.09 26.83
CA ARG A 52 -2.31 16.67 26.45
C ARG A 52 -3.50 15.80 26.81
N GLU A 53 -4.70 16.37 26.80
CA GLU A 53 -5.94 15.61 26.91
C GLU A 53 -6.50 15.33 25.51
N MET A 54 -6.90 14.08 25.26
CA MET A 54 -7.48 13.68 23.98
C MET A 54 -8.99 13.45 24.13
N PHE A 55 -9.73 14.03 23.21
CA PHE A 55 -11.18 13.90 23.08
C PHE A 55 -11.53 13.33 21.73
N CYS A 56 -12.45 12.38 21.71
CA CYS A 56 -12.97 11.76 20.50
C CYS A 56 -14.49 11.95 20.47
N GLU A 57 -15.02 12.46 19.37
CA GLU A 57 -16.45 12.73 19.21
C GLU A 57 -16.94 12.22 17.85
N GLN A 58 -18.03 11.45 17.85
CA GLN A 58 -18.68 11.01 16.60
C GLN A 58 -19.54 12.16 16.05
N CYS A 59 -19.04 12.87 15.05
CA CYS A 59 -19.69 14.05 14.48
C CYS A 59 -20.70 13.72 13.37
N ALA A 60 -20.52 12.59 12.68
CA ALA A 60 -21.44 12.17 11.62
C ALA A 60 -22.61 11.37 12.18
N GLU A 61 -23.85 11.71 11.78
CA GLU A 61 -25.07 11.00 12.21
C GLU A 61 -25.16 9.58 11.62
N ASN A 62 -24.73 9.41 10.36
CA ASN A 62 -24.79 8.13 9.65
C ASN A 62 -23.41 7.79 9.07
N PRO A 63 -22.42 7.43 9.88
CA PRO A 63 -21.10 7.11 9.41
C PRO A 63 -21.09 5.80 8.60
N GLN A 64 -20.36 5.77 7.49
CA GLN A 64 -20.16 4.58 6.67
C GLN A 64 -18.68 4.40 6.39
N LEU A 65 -18.18 3.19 6.63
CA LEU A 65 -16.82 2.84 6.24
C LEU A 65 -16.81 2.40 4.77
N THR A 66 -16.22 3.23 3.91
CA THR A 66 -16.06 2.97 2.47
C THR A 66 -14.60 3.12 2.08
N PRO A 67 -13.73 2.19 2.48
CA PRO A 67 -12.29 2.30 2.29
C PRO A 67 -11.94 2.33 0.79
N CYS A 68 -10.93 3.11 0.46
CA CYS A 68 -10.41 3.19 -0.90
C CYS A 68 -9.56 1.95 -1.21
N ALA A 69 -9.92 1.16 -2.21
CA ALA A 69 -9.14 -0.01 -2.64
C ALA A 69 -7.70 0.33 -3.04
N PHE A 70 -7.43 1.56 -3.52
CA PHE A 70 -6.08 2.01 -3.86
C PHE A 70 -5.12 2.08 -2.67
N GLU A 71 -5.62 2.18 -1.45
CA GLU A 71 -4.78 2.09 -0.25
C GLU A 71 -4.09 0.73 -0.19
N TYR A 72 -4.85 -0.34 -0.38
CA TYR A 72 -4.31 -1.70 -0.33
C TYR A 72 -3.49 -2.04 -1.57
N VAL A 73 -3.92 -1.64 -2.76
CA VAL A 73 -3.26 -2.00 -4.03
C VAL A 73 -1.98 -1.21 -4.25
N TYR A 74 -1.94 0.08 -3.87
CA TYR A 74 -0.89 0.98 -4.34
C TYR A 74 -0.34 1.94 -3.31
N PHE A 75 -1.19 2.70 -2.56
CA PHE A 75 -0.72 3.84 -1.77
C PHE A 75 -0.03 3.44 -0.48
N ALA A 76 -0.66 2.58 0.33
CA ALA A 76 -0.14 2.23 1.63
C ALA A 76 1.15 1.40 1.54
N ARG A 77 2.00 1.55 2.51
CA ARG A 77 3.17 0.67 2.67
C ARG A 77 2.70 -0.75 2.96
N PRO A 78 3.39 -1.77 2.45
CA PRO A 78 2.96 -3.16 2.66
C PRO A 78 2.97 -3.59 4.13
N ASP A 79 3.79 -2.98 4.96
CA ASP A 79 3.89 -3.24 6.40
C ASP A 79 2.83 -2.49 7.25
N SER A 80 1.94 -1.71 6.62
CA SER A 80 0.81 -1.06 7.29
C SER A 80 -0.37 -2.02 7.51
N VAL A 81 -1.13 -1.75 8.58
CA VAL A 81 -2.44 -2.35 8.85
C VAL A 81 -3.48 -1.23 8.80
N ILE A 82 -4.54 -1.42 8.05
CA ILE A 82 -5.64 -0.45 7.87
C ILE A 82 -6.95 -1.18 8.14
N ASP A 83 -7.78 -0.66 9.01
CA ASP A 83 -9.05 -1.27 9.42
C ASP A 83 -8.89 -2.76 9.83
N GLY A 84 -7.82 -3.08 10.54
CA GLY A 84 -7.48 -4.44 10.95
C GLY A 84 -6.98 -5.36 9.83
N ILE A 85 -6.81 -4.86 8.60
CA ILE A 85 -6.37 -5.63 7.44
C ILE A 85 -4.90 -5.32 7.12
N SER A 86 -4.05 -6.35 7.13
CA SER A 86 -2.67 -6.24 6.65
C SER A 86 -2.64 -5.90 5.15
N VAL A 87 -1.99 -4.80 4.78
CA VAL A 87 -1.80 -4.39 3.38
C VAL A 87 -1.01 -5.45 2.60
N TYR A 88 0.03 -6.00 3.20
CA TYR A 88 0.81 -7.11 2.60
C TYR A 88 -0.06 -8.34 2.36
N GLY A 89 -0.81 -8.77 3.37
CA GLY A 89 -1.74 -9.90 3.25
C GLY A 89 -2.82 -9.69 2.19
N ALA A 90 -3.34 -8.46 2.07
CA ALA A 90 -4.29 -8.11 1.00
C ALA A 90 -3.65 -8.24 -0.38
N ARG A 91 -2.40 -7.78 -0.58
CA ARG A 91 -1.69 -7.91 -1.86
C ARG A 91 -1.38 -9.37 -2.23
N LEU A 92 -1.06 -10.21 -1.26
CA LEU A 92 -0.90 -11.65 -1.51
C LEU A 92 -2.23 -12.26 -2.01
N ARG A 93 -3.34 -11.99 -1.32
CA ARG A 93 -4.67 -12.47 -1.76
C ARG A 93 -5.06 -11.96 -3.15
N LEU A 94 -4.74 -10.71 -3.49
CA LEU A 94 -4.94 -10.19 -4.85
C LEU A 94 -4.15 -10.98 -5.89
N GLY A 95 -2.91 -11.39 -5.57
CA GLY A 95 -2.11 -12.28 -6.41
C GLY A 95 -2.73 -13.66 -6.60
N GLU A 96 -3.32 -14.23 -5.54
CA GLU A 96 -4.02 -15.52 -5.61
C GLU A 96 -5.26 -15.47 -6.53
N TYR A 97 -6.11 -14.44 -6.36
CA TYR A 97 -7.28 -14.25 -7.22
C TYR A 97 -6.88 -13.98 -8.68
N LEU A 98 -5.84 -13.18 -8.88
CA LEU A 98 -5.32 -12.91 -10.22
C LEU A 98 -4.80 -14.19 -10.88
N ALA A 99 -4.15 -15.07 -10.12
CA ALA A 99 -3.70 -16.37 -10.64
C ALA A 99 -4.87 -17.24 -11.16
N ASP A 100 -5.99 -17.26 -10.42
CA ASP A 100 -7.18 -18.00 -10.85
C ASP A 100 -7.76 -17.44 -12.16
N GLU A 101 -7.76 -16.13 -12.33
CA GLU A 101 -8.24 -15.49 -13.56
C GLU A 101 -7.27 -15.69 -14.74
N VAL A 102 -5.98 -15.60 -14.49
CA VAL A 102 -4.95 -15.88 -15.53
C VAL A 102 -5.05 -17.31 -16.03
N ALA A 103 -5.17 -18.29 -15.11
CA ALA A 103 -5.29 -19.70 -15.46
C ALA A 103 -6.55 -20.03 -16.30
N LYS A 104 -7.63 -19.23 -16.18
CA LYS A 104 -8.84 -19.38 -16.99
C LYS A 104 -8.73 -18.80 -18.40
N GLN A 105 -7.92 -17.78 -18.57
CA GLN A 105 -7.92 -16.95 -19.77
C GLN A 105 -6.71 -17.16 -20.67
N LEU A 106 -5.59 -17.67 -20.13
CA LEU A 106 -4.32 -17.81 -20.85
C LEU A 106 -3.83 -19.25 -20.84
N ASP A 107 -3.13 -19.64 -21.90
CA ASP A 107 -2.35 -20.88 -21.92
C ASP A 107 -1.06 -20.69 -21.13
N LEU A 108 -0.97 -21.33 -19.99
CA LEU A 108 0.18 -21.21 -19.10
C LEU A 108 1.47 -21.77 -19.69
N SER A 109 1.39 -22.63 -20.70
CA SER A 109 2.57 -23.18 -21.40
C SER A 109 3.29 -22.15 -22.26
N GLU A 110 2.62 -21.05 -22.61
CA GLU A 110 3.18 -19.93 -23.37
C GLU A 110 3.79 -18.84 -22.48
N ILE A 111 3.75 -19.02 -21.16
CA ILE A 111 4.25 -18.00 -20.19
C ILE A 111 5.57 -18.46 -19.60
N ASP A 112 6.67 -17.78 -19.97
CA ASP A 112 8.00 -18.08 -19.45
C ASP A 112 8.21 -17.62 -17.99
N CYS A 113 7.68 -16.44 -17.63
CA CYS A 113 7.87 -15.90 -16.31
C CYS A 113 6.82 -14.83 -15.94
N VAL A 114 6.73 -14.58 -14.65
CA VAL A 114 5.95 -13.46 -14.05
C VAL A 114 6.90 -12.38 -13.60
N MET A 115 6.68 -11.14 -14.03
CA MET A 115 7.50 -9.98 -13.66
C MET A 115 6.62 -8.88 -13.04
N PRO A 116 6.96 -8.36 -11.86
CA PRO A 116 6.24 -7.22 -11.28
C PRO A 116 6.66 -5.91 -11.94
N ILE A 117 5.73 -4.97 -12.00
CA ILE A 117 6.08 -3.56 -12.14
C ILE A 117 6.38 -3.02 -10.73
N PRO A 118 7.65 -2.68 -10.43
CA PRO A 118 8.02 -2.31 -9.08
C PRO A 118 7.40 -0.96 -8.64
N ASP A 119 7.14 -0.77 -7.34
CA ASP A 119 7.43 -1.68 -6.22
C ASP A 119 6.16 -2.39 -5.72
N SER A 120 4.98 -1.78 -5.89
CA SER A 120 3.71 -2.19 -5.27
C SER A 120 3.21 -3.55 -5.77
N ALA A 121 3.54 -3.95 -7.00
CA ALA A 121 3.09 -5.21 -7.59
C ALA A 121 3.87 -6.45 -7.11
N ARG A 122 5.03 -6.28 -6.44
CA ARG A 122 5.90 -7.40 -6.05
C ARG A 122 5.19 -8.49 -5.25
N PRO A 123 4.48 -8.19 -4.14
CA PRO A 123 3.84 -9.25 -3.36
C PRO A 123 2.79 -10.02 -4.15
N ALA A 124 1.97 -9.32 -4.95
CA ALA A 124 0.95 -9.95 -5.77
C ALA A 124 1.56 -10.81 -6.89
N ALA A 125 2.59 -10.31 -7.57
CA ALA A 125 3.27 -11.06 -8.63
C ALA A 125 4.00 -12.30 -8.10
N GLN A 126 4.62 -12.20 -6.91
CA GLN A 126 5.26 -13.33 -6.26
C GLN A 126 4.24 -14.43 -5.92
N GLN A 127 3.12 -14.06 -5.33
CA GLN A 127 2.06 -15.00 -4.97
C GLN A 127 1.40 -15.61 -6.20
N LEU A 128 1.18 -14.81 -7.26
CA LEU A 128 0.68 -15.28 -8.55
C LEU A 128 1.61 -16.33 -9.16
N ALA A 129 2.90 -16.01 -9.25
CA ALA A 129 3.92 -16.91 -9.79
C ALA A 129 3.97 -18.24 -9.01
N GLN A 130 3.96 -18.16 -7.69
CA GLN A 130 3.96 -19.33 -6.82
C GLN A 130 2.72 -20.21 -7.04
N LYS A 131 1.53 -19.60 -7.12
CA LYS A 131 0.28 -20.34 -7.31
C LYS A 131 0.17 -21.01 -8.67
N LEU A 132 0.69 -20.38 -9.73
CA LEU A 132 0.69 -20.93 -11.09
C LEU A 132 1.88 -21.87 -11.38
N GLY A 133 2.86 -21.96 -10.48
CA GLY A 133 4.08 -22.73 -10.71
C GLY A 133 4.99 -22.13 -11.80
N ILE A 134 4.85 -20.83 -12.09
CA ILE A 134 5.62 -20.10 -13.10
C ILE A 134 6.80 -19.39 -12.43
N THR A 135 7.93 -19.28 -13.13
CA THR A 135 9.12 -18.62 -12.62
C THR A 135 8.87 -17.13 -12.35
N TYR A 136 9.19 -16.66 -11.13
CA TYR A 136 9.20 -15.23 -10.80
C TYR A 136 10.54 -14.61 -11.19
N ARG A 137 10.53 -13.45 -11.84
CA ARG A 137 11.70 -12.68 -12.24
C ARG A 137 11.51 -11.18 -12.00
N GLU A 138 12.58 -10.48 -11.66
CA GLU A 138 12.60 -9.01 -11.59
C GLU A 138 13.13 -8.47 -12.92
N GLY A 139 12.23 -8.07 -13.81
CA GLY A 139 12.60 -7.55 -15.14
C GLY A 139 12.86 -6.04 -15.15
N PHE A 140 12.50 -5.31 -14.09
CA PHE A 140 12.58 -3.86 -14.04
C PHE A 140 13.24 -3.35 -12.76
N ILE A 141 14.07 -2.31 -12.92
CA ILE A 141 14.61 -1.54 -11.79
C ILE A 141 13.94 -0.17 -11.76
N LYS A 142 13.39 0.19 -10.59
CA LYS A 142 12.77 1.50 -10.37
C LYS A 142 13.81 2.51 -9.87
N ASN A 143 13.91 3.63 -10.57
CA ASN A 143 14.65 4.78 -10.08
C ASN A 143 13.82 5.49 -8.99
N ARG A 144 14.29 5.42 -7.75
CA ARG A 144 13.60 5.98 -6.57
C ARG A 144 13.63 7.53 -6.54
N TYR A 145 14.55 8.15 -7.27
CA TYR A 145 14.67 9.60 -7.34
C TYR A 145 13.72 10.26 -8.35
N VAL A 146 13.02 9.47 -9.17
CA VAL A 146 11.99 9.94 -10.09
C VAL A 146 10.63 9.84 -9.43
N GLY A 147 9.95 10.98 -9.27
CA GLY A 147 8.65 11.09 -8.62
C GLY A 147 7.48 10.44 -9.41
N ARG A 148 6.25 10.79 -9.03
CA ARG A 148 5.02 10.26 -9.66
C ARG A 148 4.90 10.73 -11.11
N THR A 149 4.64 9.80 -12.04
CA THR A 149 4.59 10.07 -13.49
C THR A 149 3.17 10.23 -14.05
N PHE A 150 2.16 9.63 -13.40
CA PHE A 150 0.77 9.63 -13.91
C PHE A 150 0.07 11.00 -13.85
N ILE A 151 0.56 11.89 -12.99
CA ILE A 151 -0.05 13.21 -12.75
C ILE A 151 0.46 14.24 -13.78
N MET A 152 1.46 13.91 -14.61
CA MET A 152 2.04 14.82 -15.58
C MET A 152 1.12 14.97 -16.81
N PRO A 153 0.85 16.20 -17.26
CA PRO A 153 0.11 16.46 -18.49
C PRO A 153 0.96 16.05 -19.70
N GLY A 154 0.29 15.53 -20.73
CA GLY A 154 0.89 15.20 -22.03
C GLY A 154 1.54 13.82 -22.10
N GLN A 155 1.18 13.07 -23.16
CA GLN A 155 1.64 11.67 -23.36
C GLN A 155 3.14 11.55 -23.57
N GLN A 156 3.76 12.50 -24.27
CA GLN A 156 5.21 12.48 -24.53
C GLN A 156 6.02 12.66 -23.24
N THR A 157 5.58 13.58 -22.37
CA THR A 157 6.21 13.83 -21.07
C THR A 157 6.10 12.59 -20.18
N ARG A 158 4.92 11.93 -20.17
CA ARG A 158 4.72 10.67 -19.44
C ARG A 158 5.65 9.56 -19.95
N LYS A 159 5.76 9.35 -21.27
CA LYS A 159 6.66 8.34 -21.85
C LYS A 159 8.13 8.59 -21.47
N LYS A 160 8.60 9.85 -21.53
CA LYS A 160 9.96 10.21 -21.13
C LYS A 160 10.19 9.93 -19.64
N SER A 161 9.25 10.33 -18.81
CA SER A 161 9.33 10.12 -17.36
C SER A 161 9.30 8.64 -16.98
N VAL A 162 8.48 7.80 -17.63
CA VAL A 162 8.47 6.35 -17.44
C VAL A 162 9.82 5.72 -17.79
N ARG A 163 10.45 6.11 -18.91
CA ARG A 163 11.78 5.61 -19.29
C ARG A 163 12.87 5.97 -18.27
N GLN A 164 12.77 7.14 -17.65
CA GLN A 164 13.71 7.54 -16.59
C GLN A 164 13.44 6.82 -15.27
N LYS A 165 12.19 6.41 -15.04
CA LYS A 165 11.73 5.78 -13.80
C LYS A 165 11.93 4.28 -13.76
N LEU A 166 11.69 3.60 -14.88
CA LEU A 166 11.75 2.15 -15.00
C LEU A 166 12.78 1.77 -16.05
N ASN A 167 13.84 1.12 -15.59
CA ASN A 167 14.88 0.56 -16.46
C ASN A 167 14.65 -0.94 -16.59
N ALA A 168 14.47 -1.42 -17.81
CA ALA A 168 14.41 -2.84 -18.11
C ALA A 168 15.81 -3.45 -18.00
N MET A 169 15.89 -4.69 -17.51
CA MET A 169 17.11 -5.50 -17.51
C MET A 169 17.10 -6.42 -18.75
N PRO A 170 17.88 -6.13 -19.81
CA PRO A 170 17.78 -6.83 -21.09
C PRO A 170 17.91 -8.36 -20.98
N VAL A 171 18.77 -8.84 -20.08
CA VAL A 171 18.99 -10.28 -19.83
C VAL A 171 17.71 -11.04 -19.44
N GLU A 172 16.71 -10.35 -18.88
CA GLU A 172 15.43 -10.96 -18.47
C GLU A 172 14.41 -11.04 -19.60
N PHE A 173 14.66 -10.37 -20.74
CA PHE A 173 13.74 -10.30 -21.88
C PHE A 173 14.28 -10.98 -23.15
N GLU A 174 15.60 -11.20 -23.25
CA GLU A 174 16.19 -11.83 -24.40
C GLU A 174 15.78 -13.31 -24.52
N GLY A 175 15.17 -13.68 -25.64
CA GLY A 175 14.76 -15.06 -25.94
C GLY A 175 13.49 -15.53 -25.24
N LYS A 176 12.68 -14.57 -24.76
CA LYS A 176 11.38 -14.86 -24.11
C LYS A 176 10.23 -14.16 -24.83
#